data_355b584db2f3a7ba4cfd5a391c180cd4
#
_entry.id   355b584db2f3a7ba4cfd5a391c180cd4
#
_cell.length_a   1.000
_cell.length_b   1.000
_cell.length_c   1.000
_cell.angle_alpha   90.00
_cell.angle_beta   90.00
_cell.angle_gamma   90.00
#
_symmetry.space_group_name_H-M   'P 1'
#
loop_
_entity.id
_entity.type
_entity.pdbx_description
1 polymer ?
#
loop_
_entity_poly.entity_id
_entity_poly.type
_entity_poly.pdbx_seq_one_letter_code
_entity_poly.pdbx_strand_id
1 'polypeptide(L)'
;MATRLNATSALPEACRPLLDQSELKAGILHFGLGAFHRAHQAVYTESAMARSGGNDWGIVGIAPRSLPILNALREQDFLFSVVTLSPEGATTKVVSAHCGGVHAASDPATVIKLLADPAIRIVTLTLTEKAYTTGSEMMRLLVAGLRVRGGAPITLLSCDNLPSNGLALAKVVMELAPELSSVTFPSCMVDRIVPATTQSTLDKAKSDLGVEDLAAVVAEPFSQWVIEDDFAAGRPEWEAGSAQFTGAQFTHDVTPWEHLKLRALNGVHSALAYMGALAGCELIAEALRLPGMREMLRRYVAEEVSRSFVPPEGVDVMAYADTVFERFANAGLGHRTLQVAMDGTQKLPQRLLSVLNKV
;
A
#
# COMPACT_ATOMS: atom_id res chain seq x y z
N MET A 1 31.06 5.04 -14.10
CA MET A 1 29.62 4.74 -13.95
C MET A 1 29.28 4.96 -12.49
N ALA A 2 28.14 5.55 -12.17
CA ALA A 2 27.72 5.67 -10.76
C ALA A 2 27.50 4.26 -10.20
N THR A 3 27.93 4.04 -8.96
CA THR A 3 27.73 2.77 -8.26
C THR A 3 26.25 2.61 -7.94
N ARG A 4 25.70 1.43 -8.17
CA ARG A 4 24.30 1.12 -7.86
C ARG A 4 24.13 0.74 -6.39
N LEU A 5 22.97 1.07 -5.82
CA LEU A 5 22.58 0.61 -4.48
C LEU A 5 22.67 -0.92 -4.42
N ASN A 6 23.31 -1.46 -3.39
CA ASN A 6 23.40 -2.89 -3.11
C ASN A 6 23.74 -3.11 -1.62
N ALA A 7 23.78 -4.36 -1.18
CA ALA A 7 24.03 -4.74 0.21
C ALA A 7 25.40 -4.26 0.76
N THR A 8 26.38 -3.97 -0.12
CA THR A 8 27.70 -3.47 0.29
C THR A 8 27.84 -1.95 0.21
N SER A 9 26.79 -1.21 -0.16
CA SER A 9 26.82 0.24 -0.30
C SER A 9 27.10 0.93 1.03
N ALA A 10 28.07 1.85 1.04
CA ALA A 10 28.36 2.68 2.21
C ALA A 10 27.33 3.83 2.28
N LEU A 11 26.22 3.61 2.97
CA LEU A 11 25.13 4.58 3.08
C LEU A 11 25.32 5.53 4.27
N PRO A 12 24.89 6.82 4.15
CA PRO A 12 24.75 7.71 5.28
C PRO A 12 23.88 7.10 6.37
N GLU A 13 24.18 7.32 7.63
CA GLU A 13 23.49 6.70 8.78
C GLU A 13 21.99 6.91 8.74
N ALA A 14 21.54 8.13 8.40
CA ALA A 14 20.12 8.46 8.28
C ALA A 14 19.38 7.67 7.19
N CYS A 15 20.09 7.18 6.17
CA CYS A 15 19.54 6.47 5.02
C CYS A 15 19.59 4.93 5.17
N ARG A 16 20.31 4.39 6.15
CA ARG A 16 20.52 2.94 6.30
C ARG A 16 19.22 2.19 6.54
N PRO A 17 19.06 0.98 6.00
CA PRO A 17 17.93 0.11 6.31
C PRO A 17 17.94 -0.27 7.79
N LEU A 18 16.82 -0.77 8.27
CA LEU A 18 16.65 -1.18 9.67
C LEU A 18 17.16 -2.62 9.93
N LEU A 19 17.27 -3.45 8.89
CA LEU A 19 17.61 -4.87 8.98
C LEU A 19 18.82 -5.22 8.11
N ASP A 20 19.55 -6.22 8.52
CA ASP A 20 20.48 -6.94 7.65
C ASP A 20 19.68 -7.93 6.78
N GLN A 21 19.61 -7.64 5.49
CA GLN A 21 18.83 -8.43 4.54
C GLN A 21 19.36 -9.88 4.40
N SER A 22 20.66 -10.09 4.62
CA SER A 22 21.28 -11.43 4.48
C SER A 22 20.75 -12.44 5.49
N GLU A 23 20.16 -11.99 6.60
CA GLU A 23 19.59 -12.84 7.64
C GLU A 23 18.12 -13.16 7.44
N LEU A 24 17.44 -12.52 6.47
CA LEU A 24 16.01 -12.66 6.28
C LEU A 24 15.62 -14.03 5.74
N LYS A 25 14.58 -14.60 6.33
CA LYS A 25 13.88 -15.80 5.87
C LYS A 25 12.52 -15.43 5.31
N ALA A 26 12.15 -16.03 4.18
CA ALA A 26 10.87 -15.77 3.55
C ALA A 26 9.70 -16.25 4.44
N GLY A 27 8.79 -15.35 4.76
CA GLY A 27 7.53 -15.62 5.49
C GLY A 27 6.32 -15.06 4.77
N ILE A 28 6.55 -14.12 3.85
CA ILE A 28 5.51 -13.42 3.08
C ILE A 28 5.81 -13.54 1.59
N LEU A 29 4.79 -13.89 0.79
CA LEU A 29 4.79 -13.61 -0.66
C LEU A 29 3.99 -12.35 -0.93
N HIS A 30 4.50 -11.49 -1.80
CA HIS A 30 3.76 -10.30 -2.23
C HIS A 30 3.53 -10.29 -3.73
N PHE A 31 2.26 -10.34 -4.16
CA PHE A 31 1.88 -10.22 -5.56
C PHE A 31 1.70 -8.76 -5.95
N GLY A 32 2.63 -8.24 -6.75
CA GLY A 32 2.64 -6.85 -7.21
C GLY A 32 3.78 -6.01 -6.61
N LEU A 33 4.90 -5.85 -7.32
CA LEU A 33 6.06 -5.07 -6.88
C LEU A 33 5.92 -3.56 -7.17
N GLY A 34 4.69 -3.03 -7.09
CA GLY A 34 4.38 -1.62 -7.36
C GLY A 34 4.97 -0.64 -6.35
N ALA A 35 4.90 0.66 -6.66
CA ALA A 35 5.38 1.71 -5.77
C ALA A 35 4.63 1.71 -4.43
N PHE A 36 3.30 1.45 -4.46
CA PHE A 36 2.50 1.43 -3.23
C PHE A 36 3.00 0.36 -2.25
N HIS A 37 3.16 -0.88 -2.69
CA HIS A 37 3.70 -1.95 -1.84
C HIS A 37 5.05 -1.57 -1.22
N ARG A 38 5.98 -1.07 -2.05
CA ARG A 38 7.32 -0.70 -1.58
C ARG A 38 7.31 0.47 -0.58
N ALA A 39 6.38 1.40 -0.74
CA ALA A 39 6.22 2.52 0.18
C ALA A 39 5.28 2.22 1.37
N HIS A 40 4.63 1.05 1.44
CA HIS A 40 3.63 0.75 2.47
C HIS A 40 3.95 -0.60 3.16
N GLN A 41 3.44 -1.74 2.66
CA GLN A 41 3.56 -3.04 3.32
C GLN A 41 5.02 -3.42 3.64
N ALA A 42 5.94 -3.14 2.73
CA ALA A 42 7.36 -3.44 2.93
C ALA A 42 7.96 -2.62 4.08
N VAL A 43 7.59 -1.34 4.21
CA VAL A 43 8.03 -0.46 5.31
C VAL A 43 7.48 -0.94 6.65
N TYR A 44 6.18 -1.30 6.71
CA TYR A 44 5.58 -1.86 7.93
C TYR A 44 6.26 -3.17 8.34
N THR A 45 6.54 -4.04 7.38
CA THR A 45 7.16 -5.34 7.64
C THR A 45 8.59 -5.22 8.11
N GLU A 46 9.40 -4.33 7.49
CA GLU A 46 10.75 -4.04 7.96
C GLU A 46 10.74 -3.51 9.40
N SER A 47 9.87 -2.55 9.68
CA SER A 47 9.77 -1.95 11.02
C SER A 47 9.33 -2.95 12.07
N ALA A 48 8.36 -3.80 11.76
CA ALA A 48 7.90 -4.86 12.67
C ALA A 48 9.04 -5.82 13.01
N MET A 49 9.77 -6.33 12.00
CA MET A 49 10.91 -7.22 12.23
C MET A 49 12.03 -6.54 13.03
N ALA A 50 12.38 -5.29 12.70
CA ALA A 50 13.41 -4.54 13.42
C ALA A 50 13.07 -4.31 14.90
N ARG A 51 11.78 -4.16 15.22
CA ARG A 51 11.30 -3.98 16.59
C ARG A 51 11.22 -5.28 17.39
N SER A 52 10.74 -6.35 16.77
CA SER A 52 10.61 -7.67 17.42
C SER A 52 11.93 -8.44 17.50
N GLY A 53 12.94 -8.05 16.72
CA GLY A 53 14.18 -8.80 16.57
C GLY A 53 14.02 -10.08 15.74
N GLY A 54 12.87 -10.28 15.07
CA GLY A 54 12.60 -11.42 14.20
C GLY A 54 13.15 -11.23 12.78
N ASN A 55 13.42 -12.32 12.09
CA ASN A 55 13.91 -12.29 10.71
C ASN A 55 13.15 -13.24 9.76
N ASP A 56 12.02 -13.80 10.19
CA ASP A 56 11.28 -14.87 9.52
C ASP A 56 10.02 -14.38 8.78
N TRP A 57 9.95 -13.07 8.51
CA TRP A 57 8.90 -12.40 7.74
C TRP A 57 9.43 -11.67 6.50
N GLY A 58 10.61 -12.07 6.00
CA GLY A 58 11.13 -11.56 4.74
C GLY A 58 10.14 -11.73 3.60
N ILE A 59 10.11 -10.74 2.70
CA ILE A 59 9.17 -10.69 1.59
C ILE A 59 9.82 -11.23 0.32
N VAL A 60 9.17 -12.20 -0.34
CA VAL A 60 9.47 -12.55 -1.73
C VAL A 60 8.44 -11.90 -2.65
N GLY A 61 8.91 -11.00 -3.49
CA GLY A 61 8.05 -10.26 -4.42
C GLY A 61 7.72 -11.05 -5.69
N ILE A 62 6.45 -11.09 -6.07
CA ILE A 62 6.00 -11.72 -7.30
C ILE A 62 5.62 -10.62 -8.30
N ALA A 63 6.41 -10.50 -9.38
CA ALA A 63 6.10 -9.60 -10.49
C ALA A 63 5.15 -10.31 -11.47
N PRO A 64 3.90 -9.86 -11.67
CA PRO A 64 2.96 -10.54 -12.56
C PRO A 64 3.42 -10.59 -14.01
N ARG A 65 3.79 -9.43 -14.58
CA ARG A 65 4.13 -9.28 -16.00
C ARG A 65 5.34 -8.36 -16.24
N SER A 66 5.52 -7.34 -15.44
CA SER A 66 6.54 -6.30 -15.68
C SER A 66 7.89 -6.69 -15.09
N LEU A 67 8.90 -6.79 -15.95
CA LEU A 67 10.28 -7.10 -15.55
C LEU A 67 11.11 -5.88 -15.08
N PRO A 68 10.89 -4.64 -15.53
CA PRO A 68 11.81 -3.55 -15.24
C PRO A 68 12.08 -3.35 -13.76
N ILE A 69 11.04 -3.29 -12.92
CA ILE A 69 11.20 -3.11 -11.48
C ILE A 69 11.82 -4.34 -10.80
N LEU A 70 11.45 -5.54 -11.22
CA LEU A 70 12.05 -6.76 -10.69
C LEU A 70 13.55 -6.84 -11.02
N ASN A 71 13.94 -6.47 -12.23
CA ASN A 71 15.34 -6.44 -12.64
C ASN A 71 16.13 -5.38 -11.87
N ALA A 72 15.58 -4.17 -11.72
CA ALA A 72 16.19 -3.12 -10.89
C ALA A 72 16.42 -3.61 -9.45
N LEU A 73 15.41 -4.24 -8.83
CA LEU A 73 15.53 -4.81 -7.48
C LEU A 73 16.57 -5.93 -7.41
N ARG A 74 16.63 -6.82 -8.40
CA ARG A 74 17.64 -7.89 -8.46
C ARG A 74 19.07 -7.35 -8.53
N GLU A 75 19.28 -6.29 -9.33
CA GLU A 75 20.58 -5.63 -9.47
C GLU A 75 20.98 -4.83 -8.21
N GLN A 76 20.03 -4.61 -7.29
CA GLN A 76 20.18 -3.88 -6.04
C GLN A 76 20.04 -4.79 -4.80
N ASP A 77 20.24 -6.09 -4.94
CA ASP A 77 20.04 -7.06 -3.87
C ASP A 77 18.67 -6.91 -3.19
N PHE A 78 17.63 -6.55 -3.95
CA PHE A 78 16.26 -6.26 -3.49
C PHE A 78 16.13 -5.07 -2.53
N LEU A 79 17.16 -4.24 -2.38
CA LEU A 79 17.09 -2.97 -1.68
C LEU A 79 16.44 -1.89 -2.56
N PHE A 80 15.76 -0.96 -1.94
CA PHE A 80 15.22 0.23 -2.58
C PHE A 80 15.00 1.32 -1.53
N SER A 81 14.88 2.57 -1.97
CA SER A 81 14.63 3.68 -1.06
C SER A 81 13.21 4.23 -1.17
N VAL A 82 12.74 4.77 -0.05
CA VAL A 82 11.54 5.60 0.04
C VAL A 82 11.97 7.04 0.32
N VAL A 83 11.66 7.93 -0.63
CA VAL A 83 11.83 9.38 -0.50
C VAL A 83 10.53 9.93 0.09
N THR A 84 10.55 10.34 1.34
CA THR A 84 9.38 10.92 2.02
C THR A 84 9.40 12.43 1.85
N LEU A 85 8.35 12.98 1.24
CA LEU A 85 8.18 14.41 0.99
C LEU A 85 7.25 15.05 2.01
N SER A 86 7.78 15.91 2.86
CA SER A 86 7.01 16.72 3.82
C SER A 86 7.14 18.21 3.51
N PRO A 87 6.30 19.09 4.11
CA PRO A 87 6.46 20.54 4.00
C PRO A 87 7.81 21.05 4.49
N GLU A 88 8.45 20.34 5.45
CA GLU A 88 9.74 20.69 6.05
C GLU A 88 10.92 20.24 5.16
N GLY A 89 10.68 19.37 4.20
CA GLY A 89 11.72 18.85 3.30
C GLY A 89 11.54 17.39 2.95
N ALA A 90 12.58 16.81 2.34
CA ALA A 90 12.57 15.41 1.92
C ALA A 90 13.58 14.59 2.72
N THR A 91 13.19 13.39 3.12
CA THR A 91 14.07 12.39 3.75
C THR A 91 14.09 11.12 2.93
N THR A 92 15.24 10.44 2.86
CA THR A 92 15.41 9.20 2.11
C THR A 92 15.82 8.06 3.04
N LYS A 93 15.11 6.94 2.98
CA LYS A 93 15.39 5.75 3.79
C LYS A 93 15.42 4.51 2.89
N VAL A 94 16.48 3.70 3.00
CA VAL A 94 16.56 2.41 2.33
C VAL A 94 15.72 1.39 3.10
N VAL A 95 15.02 0.53 2.38
CA VAL A 95 14.18 -0.56 2.89
C VAL A 95 14.78 -1.89 2.45
N SER A 96 14.93 -2.82 3.39
CA SER A 96 15.55 -4.14 3.20
C SER A 96 14.61 -5.32 3.48
N ALA A 97 13.29 -5.09 3.54
CA ALA A 97 12.32 -6.15 3.86
C ALA A 97 12.22 -7.30 2.83
N HIS A 98 12.71 -7.08 1.60
CA HIS A 98 12.65 -8.11 0.55
C HIS A 98 13.88 -9.03 0.60
N CYS A 99 13.66 -10.34 0.51
CA CYS A 99 14.70 -11.36 0.42
C CYS A 99 14.72 -12.12 -0.92
N GLY A 100 13.91 -11.67 -1.89
CA GLY A 100 13.88 -12.26 -3.23
C GLY A 100 12.73 -11.78 -4.09
N GLY A 101 12.70 -12.25 -5.35
CA GLY A 101 11.61 -11.94 -6.27
C GLY A 101 11.56 -12.85 -7.50
N VAL A 102 10.34 -13.15 -7.95
CA VAL A 102 10.05 -14.05 -9.08
C VAL A 102 9.19 -13.35 -10.12
N HIS A 103 9.44 -13.59 -11.39
CA HIS A 103 8.58 -13.16 -12.49
C HIS A 103 7.56 -14.25 -12.81
N ALA A 104 6.30 -14.03 -12.45
CA ALA A 104 5.26 -15.05 -12.52
C ALA A 104 5.02 -15.58 -13.94
N ALA A 105 5.07 -14.70 -14.95
CA ALA A 105 4.82 -15.11 -16.34
C ALA A 105 5.94 -16.01 -16.93
N SER A 106 7.19 -15.84 -16.51
CA SER A 106 8.31 -16.67 -17.01
C SER A 106 8.63 -17.86 -16.12
N ASP A 107 8.29 -17.81 -14.84
CA ASP A 107 8.60 -18.87 -13.88
C ASP A 107 7.43 -19.14 -12.90
N PRO A 108 6.27 -19.57 -13.43
CA PRO A 108 5.13 -19.93 -12.61
C PRO A 108 5.40 -21.12 -11.68
N ALA A 109 6.31 -22.01 -12.06
CA ALA A 109 6.66 -23.19 -11.26
C ALA A 109 7.31 -22.81 -9.92
N THR A 110 8.20 -21.83 -9.92
CA THR A 110 8.81 -21.31 -8.68
C THR A 110 7.75 -20.62 -7.81
N VAL A 111 6.79 -19.87 -8.39
CA VAL A 111 5.69 -19.27 -7.62
C VAL A 111 4.84 -20.36 -6.95
N ILE A 112 4.47 -21.42 -7.66
CA ILE A 112 3.72 -22.56 -7.11
C ILE A 112 4.50 -23.22 -5.96
N LYS A 113 5.81 -23.46 -6.15
CA LYS A 113 6.68 -24.03 -5.12
C LYS A 113 6.73 -23.17 -3.85
N LEU A 114 6.85 -21.85 -4.00
CA LEU A 114 6.85 -20.91 -2.87
C LEU A 114 5.50 -20.91 -2.14
N LEU A 115 4.38 -20.90 -2.86
CA LEU A 115 3.05 -20.99 -2.26
C LEU A 115 2.81 -22.30 -1.52
N ALA A 116 3.43 -23.39 -1.98
CA ALA A 116 3.37 -24.70 -1.35
C ALA A 116 4.24 -24.80 -0.07
N ASP A 117 5.22 -23.93 0.08
CA ASP A 117 6.13 -23.95 1.24
C ASP A 117 5.39 -23.49 2.51
N PRO A 118 5.30 -24.31 3.58
CA PRO A 118 4.65 -23.91 4.83
C PRO A 118 5.38 -22.78 5.58
N ALA A 119 6.64 -22.48 5.25
CA ALA A 119 7.36 -21.33 5.79
C ALA A 119 6.70 -20.00 5.33
N ILE A 120 6.06 -19.97 4.17
CA ILE A 120 5.25 -18.85 3.72
C ILE A 120 3.89 -18.90 4.42
N ARG A 121 3.64 -17.95 5.30
CA ARG A 121 2.45 -17.91 6.16
C ARG A 121 1.43 -16.87 5.71
N ILE A 122 1.87 -15.88 4.94
CA ILE A 122 1.02 -14.79 4.44
C ILE A 122 1.30 -14.56 2.96
N VAL A 123 0.23 -14.34 2.20
CA VAL A 123 0.29 -13.78 0.84
C VAL A 123 -0.39 -12.43 0.86
N THR A 124 0.34 -11.37 0.53
CA THR A 124 -0.23 -10.02 0.36
C THR A 124 -0.36 -9.69 -1.13
N LEU A 125 -1.36 -8.89 -1.51
CA LEU A 125 -1.65 -8.58 -2.91
C LEU A 125 -1.85 -7.07 -3.13
N THR A 126 -1.23 -6.53 -4.20
CA THR A 126 -1.51 -5.20 -4.77
C THR A 126 -1.57 -5.34 -6.29
N LEU A 127 -2.67 -5.88 -6.81
CA LEU A 127 -2.83 -6.30 -8.21
C LEU A 127 -3.77 -5.42 -9.02
N THR A 128 -4.52 -4.53 -8.41
CA THR A 128 -5.64 -3.75 -8.96
C THR A 128 -6.96 -4.54 -9.08
N GLU A 129 -8.08 -3.81 -9.11
CA GLU A 129 -9.44 -4.36 -9.16
C GLU A 129 -9.68 -5.40 -10.27
N LYS A 130 -9.02 -5.21 -11.41
CA LYS A 130 -9.17 -6.08 -12.59
C LYS A 130 -8.64 -7.51 -12.39
N ALA A 131 -7.82 -7.71 -11.37
CA ALA A 131 -7.25 -9.03 -11.08
C ALA A 131 -8.21 -9.95 -10.31
N TYR A 132 -9.25 -9.40 -9.67
CA TYR A 132 -10.17 -10.16 -8.80
C TYR A 132 -11.29 -10.82 -9.61
N THR A 133 -10.92 -11.69 -10.53
CA THR A 133 -11.83 -12.49 -11.35
C THR A 133 -11.29 -13.90 -11.55
N THR A 134 -12.17 -14.89 -11.76
CA THR A 134 -11.78 -16.27 -12.06
C THR A 134 -11.03 -16.43 -13.38
N GLY A 135 -11.14 -15.43 -14.26
CA GLY A 135 -10.36 -15.33 -15.51
C GLY A 135 -8.91 -14.89 -15.32
N SER A 136 -8.56 -14.36 -14.14
CA SER A 136 -7.22 -13.83 -13.86
C SER A 136 -6.17 -14.93 -13.79
N GLU A 137 -5.09 -14.79 -14.56
CA GLU A 137 -3.93 -15.69 -14.50
C GLU A 137 -3.30 -15.71 -13.10
N MET A 138 -3.24 -14.56 -12.43
CA MET A 138 -2.65 -14.48 -11.08
C MET A 138 -3.50 -15.20 -10.05
N MET A 139 -4.84 -15.10 -10.11
CA MET A 139 -5.73 -15.86 -9.22
C MET A 139 -5.63 -17.37 -9.47
N ARG A 140 -5.54 -17.80 -10.73
CA ARG A 140 -5.34 -19.22 -11.08
C ARG A 140 -3.98 -19.73 -10.59
N LEU A 141 -2.92 -18.93 -10.73
CA LEU A 141 -1.58 -19.28 -10.24
C LEU A 141 -1.56 -19.39 -8.71
N LEU A 142 -2.19 -18.44 -8.01
CA LEU A 142 -2.36 -18.45 -6.56
C LEU A 142 -3.06 -19.75 -6.12
N VAL A 143 -4.21 -20.05 -6.71
CA VAL A 143 -4.99 -21.26 -6.39
C VAL A 143 -4.22 -22.54 -6.71
N ALA A 144 -3.46 -22.59 -7.83
CA ALA A 144 -2.64 -23.73 -8.14
C ALA A 144 -1.60 -24.03 -7.06
N GLY A 145 -0.94 -23.01 -6.54
CA GLY A 145 0.01 -23.14 -5.43
C GLY A 145 -0.65 -23.58 -4.11
N LEU A 146 -1.84 -23.02 -3.79
CA LEU A 146 -2.60 -23.40 -2.61
C LEU A 146 -3.05 -24.88 -2.63
N ARG A 147 -3.41 -25.39 -3.79
CA ARG A 147 -3.71 -26.83 -3.95
C ARG A 147 -2.50 -27.72 -3.67
N VAL A 148 -1.33 -27.33 -4.16
CA VAL A 148 -0.07 -28.08 -3.91
C VAL A 148 0.32 -27.99 -2.44
N ARG A 149 -0.04 -26.92 -1.73
CA ARG A 149 0.23 -26.73 -0.30
C ARG A 149 -0.42 -27.79 0.61
N GLY A 150 -1.45 -28.48 0.15
CA GLY A 150 -2.01 -29.63 0.85
C GLY A 150 -2.71 -29.30 2.19
N GLY A 151 -3.29 -28.11 2.32
CA GLY A 151 -4.09 -27.70 3.50
C GLY A 151 -3.27 -27.11 4.66
N ALA A 152 -1.96 -26.88 4.53
CA ALA A 152 -1.22 -26.11 5.53
C ALA A 152 -1.78 -24.67 5.61
N PRO A 153 -1.98 -24.11 6.83
CA PRO A 153 -2.66 -22.82 7.01
C PRO A 153 -1.90 -21.67 6.35
N ILE A 154 -2.65 -20.71 5.79
CA ILE A 154 -2.12 -19.51 5.15
C ILE A 154 -3.15 -18.39 5.17
N THR A 155 -2.69 -17.15 5.28
CA THR A 155 -3.52 -15.95 5.17
C THR A 155 -3.32 -15.29 3.82
N LEU A 156 -4.41 -14.95 3.14
CA LEU A 156 -4.40 -14.14 1.91
C LEU A 156 -4.96 -12.76 2.23
N LEU A 157 -4.10 -11.75 2.18
CA LEU A 157 -4.40 -10.37 2.56
C LEU A 157 -4.35 -9.46 1.33
N SER A 158 -5.51 -9.10 0.81
CA SER A 158 -5.59 -8.07 -0.23
C SER A 158 -5.29 -6.70 0.36
N CYS A 159 -4.31 -6.01 -0.21
CA CYS A 159 -3.97 -4.62 0.10
C CYS A 159 -4.36 -3.67 -1.04
N ASP A 160 -5.27 -4.10 -1.91
CA ASP A 160 -5.86 -3.28 -2.95
C ASP A 160 -6.96 -2.37 -2.39
N ASN A 161 -7.14 -1.21 -3.02
CA ASN A 161 -8.13 -0.22 -2.61
C ASN A 161 -9.54 -0.59 -3.11
N LEU A 162 -10.04 -1.73 -2.63
CA LEU A 162 -11.35 -2.30 -2.92
C LEU A 162 -12.19 -2.31 -1.65
N PRO A 163 -13.50 -2.04 -1.72
CA PRO A 163 -14.40 -2.29 -0.59
C PRO A 163 -14.40 -3.77 -0.23
N SER A 164 -14.29 -4.06 1.07
CA SER A 164 -14.29 -5.44 1.61
C SER A 164 -13.31 -6.34 0.83
N ASN A 165 -12.09 -5.88 0.67
CA ASN A 165 -11.09 -6.49 -0.22
C ASN A 165 -10.77 -7.95 0.13
N GLY A 166 -10.83 -8.35 1.41
CA GLY A 166 -10.70 -9.74 1.86
C GLY A 166 -11.86 -10.60 1.35
N LEU A 167 -13.11 -10.12 1.46
CA LEU A 167 -14.28 -10.84 0.94
C LEU A 167 -14.26 -10.94 -0.59
N ALA A 168 -13.81 -9.89 -1.28
CA ALA A 168 -13.64 -9.91 -2.74
C ALA A 168 -12.62 -10.98 -3.18
N LEU A 169 -11.50 -11.09 -2.46
CA LEU A 169 -10.48 -12.11 -2.69
C LEU A 169 -11.01 -13.50 -2.36
N ALA A 170 -11.67 -13.67 -1.21
CA ALA A 170 -12.27 -14.94 -0.80
C ALA A 170 -13.25 -15.47 -1.84
N LYS A 171 -14.13 -14.61 -2.35
CA LYS A 171 -15.11 -14.98 -3.38
C LYS A 171 -14.44 -15.62 -4.60
N VAL A 172 -13.40 -14.99 -5.14
CA VAL A 172 -12.70 -15.50 -6.34
C VAL A 172 -11.94 -16.78 -6.05
N VAL A 173 -11.23 -16.83 -4.92
CA VAL A 173 -10.45 -18.02 -4.54
C VAL A 173 -11.35 -19.21 -4.27
N MET A 174 -12.45 -19.03 -3.51
CA MET A 174 -13.38 -20.11 -3.20
C MET A 174 -14.25 -20.54 -4.39
N GLU A 175 -14.48 -19.65 -5.36
CA GLU A 175 -15.12 -20.04 -6.63
C GLU A 175 -14.19 -20.92 -7.46
N LEU A 176 -12.89 -20.66 -7.46
CA LEU A 176 -11.89 -21.46 -8.18
C LEU A 176 -11.53 -22.76 -7.44
N ALA A 177 -11.59 -22.77 -6.10
CA ALA A 177 -11.15 -23.89 -5.27
C ALA A 177 -11.98 -23.99 -3.96
N PRO A 178 -13.25 -24.46 -4.06
CA PRO A 178 -14.12 -24.56 -2.90
C PRO A 178 -13.66 -25.59 -1.86
N GLU A 179 -12.72 -26.43 -2.19
CA GLU A 179 -12.11 -27.44 -1.32
C GLU A 179 -11.11 -26.87 -0.31
N LEU A 180 -10.65 -25.64 -0.45
CA LEU A 180 -9.67 -25.03 0.45
C LEU A 180 -10.32 -24.67 1.79
N SER A 181 -9.81 -25.18 2.89
CA SER A 181 -10.38 -25.01 4.23
C SER A 181 -9.45 -24.33 5.25
N SER A 182 -8.17 -24.19 4.93
CA SER A 182 -7.16 -23.65 5.86
C SER A 182 -6.62 -22.28 5.42
N VAL A 183 -7.47 -21.49 4.76
CA VAL A 183 -7.14 -20.17 4.24
C VAL A 183 -8.01 -19.12 4.91
N THR A 184 -7.40 -18.07 5.45
CA THR A 184 -8.12 -16.89 5.96
C THR A 184 -7.98 -15.72 5.02
N PHE A 185 -8.96 -14.81 5.04
CA PHE A 185 -9.07 -13.69 4.11
C PHE A 185 -9.43 -12.39 4.86
N PRO A 186 -8.57 -11.92 5.78
CA PRO A 186 -8.84 -10.67 6.47
C PRO A 186 -8.97 -9.51 5.47
N SER A 187 -9.94 -8.63 5.70
CA SER A 187 -10.01 -7.38 4.98
C SER A 187 -9.07 -6.36 5.62
N CYS A 188 -8.59 -5.40 4.83
CA CYS A 188 -7.81 -4.31 5.36
C CYS A 188 -8.07 -2.98 4.64
N MET A 189 -7.86 -1.89 5.35
CA MET A 189 -7.84 -0.54 4.81
C MET A 189 -6.40 -0.03 4.79
N VAL A 190 -5.90 0.34 3.63
CA VAL A 190 -4.57 0.92 3.41
C VAL A 190 -4.70 2.38 3.00
N ASP A 191 -3.84 3.24 3.54
CA ASP A 191 -3.79 4.65 3.15
C ASP A 191 -2.36 5.19 3.23
N ARG A 192 -1.86 5.63 2.11
CA ARG A 192 -0.67 6.44 1.91
C ARG A 192 -0.71 7.05 0.51
N ILE A 193 -0.36 8.31 0.38
CA ILE A 193 -0.17 8.93 -0.93
C ILE A 193 1.20 8.55 -1.47
N VAL A 194 1.22 7.83 -2.57
CA VAL A 194 2.43 7.36 -3.27
C VAL A 194 2.34 7.79 -4.73
N PRO A 195 2.85 8.98 -5.07
CA PRO A 195 2.87 9.45 -6.47
C PRO A 195 3.76 8.58 -7.36
N ALA A 196 3.61 8.74 -8.67
CA ALA A 196 4.50 8.08 -9.62
C ALA A 196 5.95 8.58 -9.42
N THR A 197 6.90 7.66 -9.46
CA THR A 197 8.34 7.98 -9.44
C THR A 197 8.71 8.81 -10.67
N THR A 198 9.39 9.92 -10.47
CA THR A 198 9.88 10.81 -11.51
C THR A 198 11.40 10.82 -11.52
N GLN A 199 12.02 11.43 -12.57
CA GLN A 199 13.47 11.60 -12.59
C GLN A 199 13.96 12.39 -11.38
N SER A 200 13.22 13.42 -10.96
CA SER A 200 13.59 14.19 -9.76
C SER A 200 13.60 13.35 -8.47
N THR A 201 12.72 12.35 -8.37
CA THR A 201 12.74 11.38 -7.26
C THR A 201 14.03 10.54 -7.28
N LEU A 202 14.41 10.03 -8.46
CA LEU A 202 15.64 9.25 -8.62
C LEU A 202 16.89 10.07 -8.33
N ASP A 203 16.92 11.32 -8.81
CA ASP A 203 18.04 12.25 -8.57
C ASP A 203 18.15 12.61 -7.08
N LYS A 204 17.02 12.80 -6.40
CA LYS A 204 17.00 13.05 -4.95
C LYS A 204 17.53 11.84 -4.18
N ALA A 205 17.04 10.64 -4.49
CA ALA A 205 17.52 9.40 -3.88
C ALA A 205 19.03 9.24 -4.09
N LYS A 206 19.52 9.44 -5.32
CA LYS A 206 20.95 9.39 -5.64
C LYS A 206 21.78 10.42 -4.86
N SER A 207 21.26 11.65 -4.74
CA SER A 207 21.95 12.70 -3.98
C SER A 207 22.09 12.35 -2.50
N ASP A 208 21.04 11.77 -1.91
CA ASP A 208 21.00 11.42 -0.48
C ASP A 208 21.81 10.16 -0.16
N LEU A 209 21.78 9.17 -1.07
CA LEU A 209 22.43 7.87 -0.86
C LEU A 209 23.89 7.86 -1.32
N GLY A 210 24.30 8.75 -2.24
CA GLY A 210 25.59 8.70 -2.90
C GLY A 210 25.72 7.61 -3.97
N VAL A 211 24.66 6.81 -4.19
CA VAL A 211 24.57 5.71 -5.16
C VAL A 211 23.26 5.78 -5.94
N GLU A 212 23.17 5.12 -7.09
CA GLU A 212 21.95 5.07 -7.90
C GLU A 212 20.97 4.04 -7.36
N ASP A 213 19.71 4.45 -7.19
CA ASP A 213 18.59 3.56 -6.88
C ASP A 213 17.53 3.67 -8.01
N LEU A 214 17.40 2.63 -8.83
CA LEU A 214 16.41 2.56 -9.92
C LEU A 214 15.03 2.10 -9.44
N ALA A 215 14.94 1.68 -8.19
CA ALA A 215 13.70 1.22 -7.57
C ALA A 215 13.18 2.20 -6.51
N ALA A 216 13.74 3.41 -6.42
CA ALA A 216 13.27 4.42 -5.49
C ALA A 216 11.78 4.74 -5.69
N VAL A 217 11.09 4.98 -4.60
CA VAL A 217 9.69 5.43 -4.58
C VAL A 217 9.55 6.70 -3.77
N VAL A 218 8.51 7.48 -4.07
CA VAL A 218 8.19 8.70 -3.33
C VAL A 218 6.88 8.52 -2.57
N ALA A 219 6.80 9.03 -1.34
CA ALA A 219 5.61 8.95 -0.52
C ALA A 219 5.46 10.19 0.39
N GLU A 220 4.25 10.39 0.92
CA GLU A 220 4.00 11.31 2.02
C GLU A 220 4.49 10.72 3.37
N PRO A 221 4.62 11.56 4.42
CA PRO A 221 4.94 11.07 5.77
C PRO A 221 3.84 10.21 6.37
N PHE A 222 2.57 10.53 6.10
CA PHE A 222 1.44 9.79 6.62
C PHE A 222 1.38 8.37 6.05
N SER A 223 1.05 7.41 6.91
CA SER A 223 0.73 6.04 6.51
C SER A 223 -0.28 5.47 7.50
N GLN A 224 -1.27 4.74 7.00
CA GLN A 224 -2.23 4.02 7.83
C GLN A 224 -2.49 2.64 7.23
N TRP A 225 -2.54 1.64 8.10
CA TRP A 225 -2.94 0.28 7.76
C TRP A 225 -3.82 -0.26 8.87
N VAL A 226 -5.08 -0.53 8.55
CA VAL A 226 -6.04 -1.16 9.48
C VAL A 226 -6.37 -2.54 8.93
N ILE A 227 -6.27 -3.58 9.76
CA ILE A 227 -6.33 -4.98 9.34
C ILE A 227 -7.27 -5.74 10.27
N GLU A 228 -8.13 -6.58 9.73
CA GLU A 228 -8.87 -7.57 10.52
C GLU A 228 -7.90 -8.62 11.07
N ASP A 229 -7.94 -8.90 12.38
CA ASP A 229 -6.98 -9.80 13.03
C ASP A 229 -7.42 -11.27 12.89
N ASP A 230 -7.44 -11.77 11.65
CA ASP A 230 -7.77 -13.15 11.29
C ASP A 230 -6.64 -13.81 10.50
N PHE A 231 -5.60 -14.28 11.21
CA PHE A 231 -4.40 -14.86 10.63
C PHE A 231 -4.27 -16.35 10.94
N ALA A 232 -4.30 -17.20 9.90
CA ALA A 232 -4.28 -18.65 10.03
C ALA A 232 -2.97 -19.23 10.60
N ALA A 233 -1.83 -18.55 10.40
CA ALA A 233 -0.49 -19.05 10.76
C ALA A 233 0.38 -17.98 11.48
N GLY A 234 -0.27 -17.05 12.17
CA GLY A 234 0.40 -15.90 12.80
C GLY A 234 0.78 -14.81 11.81
N ARG A 235 1.31 -13.70 12.34
CA ARG A 235 1.68 -12.50 11.57
C ARG A 235 2.86 -11.76 12.21
N PRO A 236 3.54 -10.84 11.47
CA PRO A 236 4.48 -9.89 12.08
C PRO A 236 3.75 -9.00 13.10
N GLU A 237 4.50 -8.45 14.04
CA GLU A 237 4.03 -7.42 14.98
C GLU A 237 3.91 -6.06 14.28
N TRP A 238 3.08 -5.98 13.23
CA TRP A 238 2.92 -4.76 12.42
C TRP A 238 2.42 -3.56 13.23
N GLU A 239 1.77 -3.77 14.38
CA GLU A 239 1.38 -2.74 15.35
C GLU A 239 2.56 -2.06 16.03
N ALA A 240 3.74 -2.65 16.02
CA ALA A 240 4.90 -2.14 16.72
C ALA A 240 5.38 -0.76 16.22
N GLY A 241 5.05 -0.41 14.98
CA GLY A 241 5.40 0.88 14.39
C GLY A 241 6.91 1.16 14.37
N SER A 242 7.25 2.41 14.11
CA SER A 242 8.63 2.90 14.19
C SER A 242 8.67 4.33 14.74
N ALA A 243 9.87 4.88 14.94
CA ALA A 243 10.01 6.29 15.29
C ALA A 243 9.49 7.25 14.18
N GLN A 244 9.29 6.74 12.97
CA GLN A 244 8.94 7.53 11.79
C GLN A 244 7.46 7.39 11.39
N PHE A 245 6.74 6.36 11.84
CA PHE A 245 5.33 6.18 11.56
C PHE A 245 4.64 5.29 12.62
N THR A 246 3.35 5.49 12.76
CA THR A 246 2.49 4.67 13.61
C THR A 246 2.37 3.25 13.03
N GLY A 247 2.38 2.22 13.88
CA GLY A 247 2.16 0.83 13.48
C GLY A 247 0.78 0.59 12.87
N ALA A 248 0.56 -0.61 12.32
CA ALA A 248 -0.75 -1.02 11.85
C ALA A 248 -1.76 -1.12 13.01
N GLN A 249 -3.01 -0.88 12.70
CA GLN A 249 -4.12 -1.02 13.65
C GLN A 249 -4.84 -2.35 13.36
N PHE A 250 -5.16 -3.10 14.40
CA PHE A 250 -5.94 -4.33 14.26
C PHE A 250 -7.37 -4.13 14.77
N THR A 251 -8.32 -4.73 14.06
CA THR A 251 -9.75 -4.64 14.36
C THR A 251 -10.45 -5.97 14.08
N HIS A 252 -11.67 -6.13 14.57
CA HIS A 252 -12.56 -7.23 14.18
C HIS A 252 -13.41 -6.91 12.94
N ASP A 253 -13.57 -5.61 12.62
CA ASP A 253 -14.35 -5.13 11.48
C ASP A 253 -13.67 -3.88 10.90
N VAL A 254 -13.21 -3.98 9.67
CA VAL A 254 -12.56 -2.87 8.97
C VAL A 254 -13.56 -1.92 8.30
N THR A 255 -14.83 -2.31 8.17
CA THR A 255 -15.86 -1.56 7.44
C THR A 255 -15.99 -0.09 7.87
N PRO A 256 -16.00 0.26 9.17
CA PRO A 256 -16.06 1.66 9.59
C PRO A 256 -14.87 2.49 9.10
N TRP A 257 -13.67 1.91 9.05
CA TRP A 257 -12.44 2.52 8.56
C TRP A 257 -12.45 2.72 7.04
N GLU A 258 -12.97 1.73 6.29
CA GLU A 258 -13.18 1.85 4.85
C GLU A 258 -14.15 2.99 4.54
N HIS A 259 -15.27 3.10 5.26
CA HIS A 259 -16.24 4.17 5.08
C HIS A 259 -15.66 5.54 5.40
N LEU A 260 -14.91 5.65 6.50
CA LEU A 260 -14.24 6.89 6.89
C LEU A 260 -13.30 7.36 5.78
N LYS A 261 -12.38 6.49 5.33
CA LYS A 261 -11.44 6.80 4.26
C LYS A 261 -12.16 7.13 2.95
N LEU A 262 -13.11 6.28 2.55
CA LEU A 262 -13.80 6.43 1.27
C LEU A 262 -14.54 7.76 1.16
N ARG A 263 -15.21 8.20 2.25
CA ARG A 263 -16.07 9.37 2.25
C ARG A 263 -15.33 10.64 2.67
N ALA A 264 -14.59 10.61 3.79
CA ALA A 264 -13.91 11.79 4.31
C ALA A 264 -12.58 12.09 3.61
N LEU A 265 -11.87 11.07 3.06
CA LEU A 265 -10.65 11.31 2.29
C LEU A 265 -10.92 11.26 0.79
N ASN A 266 -11.33 10.09 0.26
CA ASN A 266 -11.43 9.90 -1.19
C ASN A 266 -12.57 10.73 -1.79
N GLY A 267 -13.68 10.94 -1.07
CA GLY A 267 -14.77 11.81 -1.47
C GLY A 267 -14.33 13.26 -1.57
N VAL A 268 -13.72 13.78 -0.51
CA VAL A 268 -13.15 15.15 -0.47
C VAL A 268 -12.09 15.33 -1.56
N HIS A 269 -11.22 14.36 -1.76
CA HIS A 269 -10.18 14.39 -2.80
C HIS A 269 -10.78 14.49 -4.20
N SER A 270 -11.83 13.70 -4.48
CA SER A 270 -12.54 13.77 -5.77
C SER A 270 -13.25 15.11 -5.97
N ALA A 271 -13.98 15.60 -4.96
CA ALA A 271 -14.64 16.90 -5.02
C ALA A 271 -13.64 18.03 -5.30
N LEU A 272 -12.53 18.02 -4.55
CA LEU A 272 -11.44 19.00 -4.71
C LEU A 272 -10.80 18.92 -6.10
N ALA A 273 -10.57 17.71 -6.62
CA ALA A 273 -10.00 17.52 -7.94
C ALA A 273 -10.88 18.05 -9.07
N TYR A 274 -12.18 17.75 -9.04
CA TYR A 274 -13.12 18.26 -10.06
C TYR A 274 -13.29 19.76 -10.00
N MET A 275 -13.54 20.33 -8.82
CA MET A 275 -13.69 21.76 -8.65
C MET A 275 -12.40 22.52 -8.97
N GLY A 276 -11.25 22.00 -8.55
CA GLY A 276 -9.94 22.58 -8.86
C GLY A 276 -9.64 22.56 -10.36
N ALA A 277 -9.90 21.45 -11.05
CA ALA A 277 -9.73 21.35 -12.50
C ALA A 277 -10.63 22.35 -13.25
N LEU A 278 -11.91 22.51 -12.84
CA LEU A 278 -12.82 23.50 -13.42
C LEU A 278 -12.37 24.94 -13.16
N ALA A 279 -11.70 25.19 -12.02
CA ALA A 279 -11.12 26.49 -11.69
C ALA A 279 -9.74 26.73 -12.33
N GLY A 280 -9.21 25.78 -13.11
CA GLY A 280 -7.92 25.90 -13.78
C GLY A 280 -6.71 25.59 -12.90
N CYS A 281 -6.89 25.00 -11.70
CA CYS A 281 -5.79 24.58 -10.84
C CYS A 281 -5.14 23.29 -11.37
N GLU A 282 -3.81 23.25 -11.46
CA GLU A 282 -3.08 22.06 -11.86
C GLU A 282 -2.95 21.06 -10.70
N LEU A 283 -2.74 21.54 -9.48
CA LEU A 283 -2.47 20.73 -8.30
C LEU A 283 -3.64 20.77 -7.28
N ILE A 284 -3.80 19.67 -6.57
CA ILE A 284 -4.75 19.55 -5.45
C ILE A 284 -4.48 20.61 -4.38
N ALA A 285 -3.19 20.86 -4.06
CA ALA A 285 -2.81 21.88 -3.09
C ALA A 285 -3.19 23.31 -3.53
N GLU A 286 -3.19 23.60 -4.82
CA GLU A 286 -3.66 24.89 -5.37
C GLU A 286 -5.18 25.00 -5.24
N ALA A 287 -5.92 23.94 -5.61
CA ALA A 287 -7.36 23.89 -5.49
C ALA A 287 -7.83 24.11 -4.04
N LEU A 288 -7.13 23.55 -3.05
CA LEU A 288 -7.45 23.73 -1.64
C LEU A 288 -7.28 25.19 -1.16
N ARG A 289 -6.43 25.99 -1.83
CA ARG A 289 -6.21 27.41 -1.50
C ARG A 289 -7.23 28.35 -2.13
N LEU A 290 -8.12 27.85 -2.98
CA LEU A 290 -9.21 28.70 -3.55
C LEU A 290 -10.08 29.25 -2.40
N PRO A 291 -10.50 30.52 -2.49
CA PRO A 291 -11.33 31.14 -1.46
C PRO A 291 -12.59 30.32 -1.16
N GLY A 292 -12.83 30.00 0.12
CA GLY A 292 -13.99 29.24 0.58
C GLY A 292 -13.95 27.73 0.32
N MET A 293 -12.95 27.22 -0.41
CA MET A 293 -12.88 25.79 -0.76
C MET A 293 -12.73 24.91 0.48
N ARG A 294 -11.79 25.23 1.36
CA ARG A 294 -11.55 24.45 2.60
C ARG A 294 -12.77 24.48 3.51
N GLU A 295 -13.38 25.65 3.72
CA GLU A 295 -14.59 25.80 4.53
C GLU A 295 -15.75 24.97 3.98
N MET A 296 -15.98 25.05 2.68
CA MET A 296 -17.06 24.30 2.01
C MET A 296 -16.87 22.79 2.18
N LEU A 297 -15.66 22.29 1.94
CA LEU A 297 -15.36 20.86 2.09
C LEU A 297 -15.43 20.40 3.55
N ARG A 298 -14.97 21.23 4.49
CA ARG A 298 -15.07 20.95 5.92
C ARG A 298 -16.52 20.89 6.38
N ARG A 299 -17.37 21.78 5.85
CA ARG A 299 -18.79 21.78 6.09
C ARG A 299 -19.46 20.54 5.49
N TYR A 300 -19.11 20.14 4.28
CA TYR A 300 -19.56 18.87 3.67
C TYR A 300 -19.25 17.67 4.57
N VAL A 301 -18.04 17.59 5.13
CA VAL A 301 -17.69 16.49 6.06
C VAL A 301 -18.55 16.56 7.32
N ALA A 302 -18.72 17.73 7.90
CA ALA A 302 -19.47 17.91 9.16
C ALA A 302 -20.97 17.62 9.01
N GLU A 303 -21.60 18.08 7.92
CA GLU A 303 -23.06 18.06 7.76
C GLU A 303 -23.57 16.80 7.04
N GLU A 304 -22.76 16.22 6.15
CA GLU A 304 -23.18 15.12 5.29
C GLU A 304 -22.37 13.83 5.56
N VAL A 305 -21.04 13.88 5.43
CA VAL A 305 -20.21 12.68 5.58
C VAL A 305 -20.37 12.06 6.98
N SER A 306 -20.28 12.87 8.05
CA SER A 306 -20.35 12.38 9.43
C SER A 306 -21.68 11.68 9.77
N ARG A 307 -22.74 11.98 9.03
CA ARG A 307 -24.07 11.36 9.22
C ARG A 307 -24.29 10.13 8.36
N SER A 308 -23.41 9.88 7.38
CA SER A 308 -23.61 8.85 6.37
C SER A 308 -23.14 7.46 6.80
N PHE A 309 -22.40 7.35 7.91
CA PHE A 309 -21.88 6.06 8.45
C PHE A 309 -21.60 6.16 9.95
N VAL A 310 -21.41 5.00 10.58
CA VAL A 310 -20.93 4.93 11.97
C VAL A 310 -19.40 4.96 11.95
N PRO A 311 -18.75 5.96 12.56
CA PRO A 311 -17.29 6.03 12.57
C PRO A 311 -16.68 4.92 13.43
N PRO A 312 -15.40 4.60 13.24
CA PRO A 312 -14.67 3.69 14.12
C PRO A 312 -14.69 4.21 15.57
N GLU A 313 -14.67 3.31 16.53
CA GLU A 313 -14.66 3.68 17.94
C GLU A 313 -13.48 4.59 18.29
N GLY A 314 -13.75 5.68 19.01
CA GLY A 314 -12.74 6.64 19.43
C GLY A 314 -12.22 7.57 18.33
N VAL A 315 -12.74 7.48 17.10
CA VAL A 315 -12.31 8.34 15.97
C VAL A 315 -13.23 9.54 15.81
N ASP A 316 -12.64 10.73 15.90
CA ASP A 316 -13.29 12.00 15.53
C ASP A 316 -13.15 12.22 14.01
N VAL A 317 -14.30 12.18 13.32
CA VAL A 317 -14.36 12.37 11.86
C VAL A 317 -13.86 13.75 11.43
N MET A 318 -14.06 14.79 12.25
CA MET A 318 -13.60 16.14 11.93
C MET A 318 -12.09 16.28 12.11
N ALA A 319 -11.51 15.71 13.17
CA ALA A 319 -10.07 15.66 13.36
C ALA A 319 -9.38 14.87 12.24
N TYR A 320 -9.98 13.75 11.79
CA TYR A 320 -9.51 13.00 10.62
C TYR A 320 -9.54 13.85 9.35
N ALA A 321 -10.64 14.57 9.09
CA ALA A 321 -10.75 15.46 7.93
C ALA A 321 -9.72 16.60 7.96
N ASP A 322 -9.45 17.19 9.12
CA ASP A 322 -8.43 18.23 9.25
C ASP A 322 -7.04 17.68 8.91
N THR A 323 -6.71 16.44 9.34
CA THR A 323 -5.48 15.74 8.92
C THR A 323 -5.43 15.52 7.40
N VAL A 324 -6.55 15.15 6.78
CA VAL A 324 -6.65 14.98 5.32
C VAL A 324 -6.38 16.32 4.59
N PHE A 325 -6.91 17.42 5.08
CA PHE A 325 -6.64 18.74 4.50
C PHE A 325 -5.17 19.14 4.60
N GLU A 326 -4.50 18.87 5.71
CA GLU A 326 -3.05 19.12 5.83
C GLU A 326 -2.24 18.27 4.83
N ARG A 327 -2.60 17.00 4.63
CA ARG A 327 -1.99 16.13 3.61
C ARG A 327 -2.18 16.69 2.19
N PHE A 328 -3.38 17.16 1.85
CA PHE A 328 -3.68 17.75 0.54
C PHE A 328 -3.01 19.12 0.33
N ALA A 329 -2.71 19.86 1.38
CA ALA A 329 -1.96 21.10 1.31
C ALA A 329 -0.47 20.89 0.94
N ASN A 330 0.06 19.67 1.02
CA ASN A 330 1.46 19.35 0.68
C ASN A 330 1.69 19.41 -0.84
N ALA A 331 2.10 20.57 -1.33
CA ALA A 331 2.40 20.80 -2.75
C ALA A 331 3.58 19.95 -3.26
N GLY A 332 4.50 19.53 -2.38
CA GLY A 332 5.66 18.71 -2.72
C GLY A 332 5.29 17.35 -3.34
N LEU A 333 4.09 16.83 -3.06
CA LEU A 333 3.58 15.58 -3.64
C LEU A 333 3.20 15.70 -5.13
N GLY A 334 3.04 16.92 -5.66
CA GLY A 334 2.74 17.14 -7.07
C GLY A 334 1.43 16.50 -7.56
N HIS A 335 0.43 16.31 -6.69
CA HIS A 335 -0.84 15.65 -7.02
C HIS A 335 -1.65 16.48 -8.01
N ARG A 336 -1.78 15.99 -9.24
CA ARG A 336 -2.49 16.70 -10.32
C ARG A 336 -3.99 16.48 -10.24
N THR A 337 -4.76 17.55 -10.34
CA THR A 337 -6.24 17.55 -10.30
C THR A 337 -6.82 16.60 -11.35
N LEU A 338 -6.36 16.67 -12.61
CA LEU A 338 -6.84 15.82 -13.69
C LEU A 338 -6.52 14.34 -13.48
N GLN A 339 -5.38 14.01 -12.88
CA GLN A 339 -5.02 12.61 -12.56
C GLN A 339 -5.97 12.03 -11.49
N VAL A 340 -6.29 12.81 -10.46
CA VAL A 340 -7.22 12.39 -9.40
C VAL A 340 -8.63 12.25 -9.93
N ALA A 341 -9.04 13.11 -10.86
CA ALA A 341 -10.36 13.13 -11.49
C ALA A 341 -10.60 11.97 -12.49
N MET A 342 -9.57 11.21 -12.89
CA MET A 342 -9.75 10.05 -13.78
C MET A 342 -10.71 9.01 -13.19
N ASP A 343 -11.35 8.21 -14.07
CA ASP A 343 -12.30 7.14 -13.73
C ASP A 343 -13.51 7.61 -12.92
N GLY A 344 -13.99 8.83 -13.18
CA GLY A 344 -15.08 9.46 -12.42
C GLY A 344 -16.37 8.66 -12.39
N THR A 345 -16.76 8.01 -13.49
CA THR A 345 -17.95 7.17 -13.56
C THR A 345 -17.94 5.99 -12.59
N GLN A 346 -16.76 5.52 -12.22
CA GLN A 346 -16.58 4.45 -11.22
C GLN A 346 -16.40 5.00 -9.81
N LYS A 347 -15.66 6.10 -9.67
CA LYS A 347 -15.30 6.68 -8.37
C LYS A 347 -16.41 7.49 -7.72
N LEU A 348 -17.11 8.32 -8.48
CA LEU A 348 -18.13 9.24 -7.93
C LEU A 348 -19.29 8.51 -7.25
N PRO A 349 -19.86 7.42 -7.80
CA PRO A 349 -20.91 6.68 -7.12
C PRO A 349 -20.54 6.21 -5.72
N GLN A 350 -19.32 5.73 -5.56
CA GLN A 350 -18.83 5.19 -4.30
C GLN A 350 -18.42 6.27 -3.30
N ARG A 351 -17.82 7.38 -3.79
CA ARG A 351 -17.16 8.38 -2.96
C ARG A 351 -18.06 9.54 -2.54
N LEU A 352 -18.97 9.98 -3.44
CA LEU A 352 -19.84 11.14 -3.23
C LEU A 352 -21.32 10.75 -3.22
N LEU A 353 -21.82 10.01 -4.25
CA LEU A 353 -23.23 9.67 -4.33
C LEU A 353 -23.66 8.71 -3.22
N SER A 354 -22.76 7.87 -2.70
CA SER A 354 -23.05 7.02 -1.55
C SER A 354 -23.33 7.80 -0.26
N VAL A 355 -22.81 9.02 -0.14
CA VAL A 355 -23.11 9.92 0.97
C VAL A 355 -24.53 10.47 0.81
N LEU A 356 -24.86 11.03 -0.38
CA LEU A 356 -26.18 11.61 -0.68
C LEU A 356 -27.34 10.62 -0.46
N ASN A 357 -27.13 9.35 -0.72
CA ASN A 357 -28.15 8.31 -0.55
C ASN A 357 -28.38 7.90 0.92
N LYS A 358 -27.59 8.43 1.86
CA LYS A 358 -27.63 8.08 3.30
C LYS A 358 -28.05 9.26 4.19
N VAL A 359 -28.03 10.46 3.65
CA VAL A 359 -28.44 11.72 4.28
C VAL A 359 -29.77 12.17 3.70
#